data_659a918891340a34695be77be1bca739
#
_entry.id   659a918891340a34695be77be1bca739
#
_cell.length_a   1.000
_cell.length_b   1.000
_cell.length_c   1.000
_cell.angle_alpha   90.00
_cell.angle_beta   90.00
_cell.angle_gamma   90.00
#
_symmetry.space_group_name_H-M   'P 1'
#
loop_
_entity.id
_entity.type
_entity.pdbx_description
1 polymer ?
#
loop_
_entity_poly.entity_id
_entity_poly.type
_entity_poly.pdbx_seq_one_letter_code
_entity_poly.pdbx_strand_id
1 'polypeptide(L)'
;MNKLIELIRQARYVFICGNGGSATTAEHLASDLFSKGIKAICLNSNTAIMTMIANDFGYKSVFIRQLETYATYEDLLITISCSGTSPNIKQAIGWAKYVGIKTYQFETFKKGDKDYGLLEDKHLQLVHQIKEAL
;
A
#
# COMPACT_ATOMS: atom_id res chain seq x y z
N MET A 1 -8.37 8.23 11.34
CA MET A 1 -7.02 8.18 11.94
C MET A 1 -6.89 7.09 13.01
N ASN A 2 -7.62 7.15 14.12
CA ASN A 2 -7.46 6.19 15.22
C ASN A 2 -7.56 4.71 14.80
N LYS A 3 -8.54 4.36 13.95
CA LYS A 3 -8.69 2.99 13.44
C LYS A 3 -7.48 2.53 12.62
N LEU A 4 -6.89 3.40 11.80
CA LEU A 4 -5.71 3.07 11.01
C LEU A 4 -4.50 2.83 11.91
N ILE A 5 -4.27 3.69 12.89
CA ILE A 5 -3.17 3.54 13.86
C ILE A 5 -3.29 2.24 14.63
N GLU A 6 -4.51 1.89 15.04
CA GLU A 6 -4.77 0.62 15.72
C GLU A 6 -4.46 -0.59 14.81
N LEU A 7 -4.90 -0.57 13.56
CA LEU A 7 -4.59 -1.62 12.58
C LEU A 7 -3.08 -1.78 12.37
N ILE A 8 -2.36 -0.68 12.25
CA ILE A 8 -0.90 -0.69 12.10
C ILE A 8 -0.22 -1.33 13.31
N ARG A 9 -0.63 -0.94 14.53
CA ARG A 9 -0.04 -1.47 15.78
C ARG A 9 -0.32 -2.96 16.00
N GLN A 10 -1.45 -3.46 15.52
CA GLN A 10 -1.85 -4.87 15.67
C GLN A 10 -1.26 -5.79 14.62
N ALA A 11 -0.83 -5.27 13.48
CA ALA A 11 -0.34 -6.06 12.37
C ALA A 11 1.02 -6.70 12.67
N ARG A 12 1.20 -7.96 12.26
CA ARG A 12 2.50 -8.62 12.26
C ARG A 12 3.47 -7.92 11.28
N TYR A 13 3.00 -7.68 10.06
CA TYR A 13 3.63 -6.85 9.03
C TYR A 13 2.63 -5.90 8.39
N VAL A 14 3.10 -4.73 8.00
CA VAL A 14 2.35 -3.78 7.16
C VAL A 14 2.92 -3.82 5.76
N PHE A 15 2.17 -4.35 4.80
CA PHE A 15 2.51 -4.32 3.39
C PHE A 15 1.91 -3.09 2.74
N ILE A 16 2.70 -2.37 1.94
CA ILE A 16 2.27 -1.11 1.34
C ILE A 16 2.59 -1.14 -0.15
N CYS A 17 1.65 -0.69 -0.98
CA CYS A 17 1.87 -0.61 -2.42
C CYS A 17 1.18 0.60 -3.05
N GLY A 18 1.75 1.04 -4.16
CA GLY A 18 1.24 2.12 -5.00
C GLY A 18 1.96 2.17 -6.35
N ASN A 19 1.46 2.97 -7.26
CA ASN A 19 2.04 3.18 -8.59
C ASN A 19 2.49 4.64 -8.77
N GLY A 20 3.57 4.88 -9.51
CA GLY A 20 4.04 6.23 -9.84
C GLY A 20 4.33 7.06 -8.60
N GLY A 21 3.74 8.24 -8.47
CA GLY A 21 3.86 9.10 -7.29
C GLY A 21 3.36 8.42 -6.02
N SER A 22 2.33 7.58 -6.13
CA SER A 22 1.85 6.76 -5.00
C SER A 22 2.86 5.67 -4.59
N ALA A 23 3.72 5.21 -5.50
CA ALA A 23 4.81 4.30 -5.15
C ALA A 23 5.84 4.96 -4.24
N THR A 24 6.24 6.20 -4.52
CA THR A 24 7.16 6.97 -3.68
C THR A 24 6.54 7.30 -2.32
N THR A 25 5.25 7.60 -2.27
CA THR A 25 4.51 7.79 -1.02
C THR A 25 4.45 6.50 -0.19
N ALA A 26 4.28 5.34 -0.85
CA ALA A 26 4.32 4.03 -0.19
C ALA A 26 5.69 3.73 0.43
N GLU A 27 6.78 4.05 -0.28
CA GLU A 27 8.15 3.93 0.24
C GLU A 27 8.38 4.86 1.43
N HIS A 28 7.88 6.09 1.36
CA HIS A 28 7.97 7.05 2.45
C HIS A 28 7.24 6.52 3.70
N LEU A 29 6.01 6.03 3.54
CA LEU A 29 5.26 5.45 4.66
C LEU A 29 6.01 4.26 5.27
N ALA A 30 6.54 3.35 4.45
CA ALA A 30 7.31 2.21 4.94
C ALA A 30 8.55 2.65 5.75
N SER A 31 9.26 3.68 5.29
CA SER A 31 10.38 4.28 5.99
C SER A 31 9.98 4.87 7.35
N ASP A 32 8.87 5.59 7.38
CA ASP A 32 8.36 6.20 8.61
C ASP A 32 7.91 5.15 9.63
N LEU A 33 7.23 4.09 9.18
CA LEU A 33 6.85 2.98 10.05
C LEU A 33 8.08 2.24 10.59
N PHE A 34 9.09 2.01 9.73
CA PHE A 34 10.36 1.43 10.16
C PHE A 34 11.01 2.25 11.28
N SER A 35 11.02 3.59 11.15
CA SER A 35 11.58 4.47 12.18
C SER A 35 10.86 4.39 13.54
N LYS A 36 9.65 3.86 13.54
CA LYS A 36 8.84 3.61 14.74
C LYS A 36 8.91 2.16 15.24
N GLY A 37 9.79 1.35 14.66
CA GLY A 37 9.95 -0.07 15.04
C GLY A 37 8.85 -0.99 14.49
N ILE A 38 8.05 -0.52 13.54
CA ILE A 38 6.98 -1.30 12.91
C ILE A 38 7.53 -2.03 11.69
N LYS A 39 7.23 -3.31 11.59
CA LYS A 39 7.63 -4.14 10.45
C LYS A 39 6.80 -3.77 9.22
N ALA A 40 7.37 -2.98 8.34
CA ALA A 40 6.73 -2.50 7.12
C ALA A 40 7.53 -2.89 5.88
N ILE A 41 6.84 -3.35 4.85
CA ILE A 41 7.43 -3.73 3.57
C ILE A 41 6.69 -3.00 2.44
N CYS A 42 7.42 -2.20 1.68
CA CYS A 42 6.91 -1.59 0.45
C CYS A 42 7.07 -2.58 -0.71
N LEU A 43 5.95 -3.04 -1.27
CA LEU A 43 5.95 -4.07 -2.31
C LEU A 43 6.51 -3.60 -3.65
N ASN A 44 6.57 -2.29 -3.88
CA ASN A 44 7.11 -1.73 -5.13
C ASN A 44 8.60 -1.37 -5.09
N SER A 45 9.31 -1.68 -4.02
CA SER A 45 10.68 -1.18 -3.82
C SER A 45 11.77 -2.10 -4.37
N ASN A 46 11.52 -3.38 -4.59
CA ASN A 46 12.50 -4.31 -5.14
C ASN A 46 12.39 -4.37 -6.66
N THR A 47 13.33 -3.73 -7.35
CA THR A 47 13.32 -3.65 -8.81
C THR A 47 13.36 -5.03 -9.48
N ALA A 48 14.14 -5.96 -8.97
CA ALA A 48 14.24 -7.30 -9.54
C ALA A 48 12.95 -8.09 -9.41
N ILE A 49 12.28 -8.03 -8.26
CA ILE A 49 10.97 -8.66 -8.05
C ILE A 49 9.92 -8.01 -8.98
N MET A 50 9.84 -6.69 -9.01
CA MET A 50 8.87 -5.96 -9.83
C MET A 50 9.03 -6.27 -11.32
N THR A 51 10.25 -6.22 -11.82
CA THR A 51 10.52 -6.46 -13.24
C THR A 51 10.36 -7.92 -13.64
N MET A 52 10.75 -8.86 -12.79
CA MET A 52 10.56 -10.29 -13.03
C MET A 52 9.07 -10.63 -13.10
N ILE A 53 8.27 -10.20 -12.12
CA ILE A 53 6.83 -10.48 -12.13
C ILE A 53 6.15 -9.78 -13.33
N ALA A 54 6.47 -8.53 -13.60
CA ALA A 54 5.90 -7.79 -14.72
C ALA A 54 6.20 -8.48 -16.06
N ASN A 55 7.43 -8.96 -16.25
CA ASN A 55 7.85 -9.64 -17.48
C ASN A 55 7.17 -11.01 -17.66
N ASP A 56 7.09 -11.81 -16.60
CA ASP A 56 6.66 -13.21 -16.67
C ASP A 56 5.14 -13.37 -16.52
N PHE A 57 4.48 -12.50 -15.75
CA PHE A 57 3.05 -12.64 -15.39
C PHE A 57 2.22 -11.38 -15.68
N GLY A 58 2.83 -10.30 -16.10
CA GLY A 58 2.20 -9.01 -16.35
C GLY A 58 2.18 -8.09 -15.13
N TYR A 59 2.13 -6.79 -15.41
CA TYR A 59 2.19 -5.74 -14.38
C TYR A 59 1.02 -5.81 -13.39
N LYS A 60 -0.13 -6.34 -13.80
CA LYS A 60 -1.29 -6.56 -12.92
C LYS A 60 -1.00 -7.49 -11.73
N SER A 61 0.04 -8.33 -11.83
CA SER A 61 0.38 -9.35 -10.83
C SER A 61 1.50 -8.93 -9.88
N VAL A 62 2.07 -7.74 -10.05
CA VAL A 62 3.29 -7.34 -9.31
C VAL A 62 3.09 -7.26 -7.79
N PHE A 63 1.90 -6.96 -7.30
CA PHE A 63 1.63 -6.87 -5.87
C PHE A 63 1.04 -8.15 -5.30
N ILE A 64 0.04 -8.74 -5.97
CA ILE A 64 -0.60 -9.97 -5.49
C ILE A 64 0.40 -11.11 -5.32
N ARG A 65 1.33 -11.29 -6.26
CA ARG A 65 2.33 -12.37 -6.17
C ARG A 65 3.27 -12.22 -4.99
N GLN A 66 3.64 -11.00 -4.64
CA GLN A 66 4.44 -10.75 -3.45
C GLN A 66 3.64 -11.01 -2.17
N LEU A 67 2.37 -10.59 -2.12
CA LEU A 67 1.49 -10.88 -0.99
C LEU A 67 1.29 -12.38 -0.80
N GLU A 68 1.07 -13.14 -1.87
CA GLU A 68 0.94 -14.61 -1.83
C GLU A 68 2.18 -15.29 -1.22
N THR A 69 3.36 -14.70 -1.42
CA THR A 69 4.62 -15.22 -0.88
C THR A 69 4.84 -14.84 0.59
N TYR A 70 4.53 -13.60 0.97
CA TYR A 70 4.91 -13.04 2.26
C TYR A 70 3.79 -12.99 3.29
N ALA A 71 2.55 -12.74 2.86
CA ALA A 71 1.52 -12.28 3.76
C ALA A 71 0.69 -13.40 4.38
N THR A 72 0.22 -13.15 5.59
CA THR A 72 -0.73 -13.99 6.33
C THR A 72 -1.91 -13.15 6.81
N TYR A 73 -2.95 -13.79 7.35
CA TYR A 73 -4.13 -13.10 7.90
C TYR A 73 -3.80 -12.15 9.08
N GLU A 74 -2.63 -12.26 9.68
CA GLU A 74 -2.18 -11.39 10.77
C GLU A 74 -1.58 -10.05 10.29
N ASP A 75 -1.48 -9.89 8.98
CA ASP A 75 -0.86 -8.72 8.36
C ASP A 75 -1.91 -7.66 7.96
N LEU A 76 -1.41 -6.49 7.61
CA LEU A 76 -2.21 -5.38 7.08
C LEU A 76 -1.70 -5.03 5.68
N LEU A 77 -2.63 -4.86 4.74
CA LEU A 77 -2.33 -4.27 3.44
C LEU A 77 -2.81 -2.82 3.40
N ILE A 78 -1.91 -1.90 3.11
CA ILE A 78 -2.22 -0.49 2.81
C ILE A 78 -1.99 -0.25 1.32
N THR A 79 -3.00 0.26 0.63
CA THR A 79 -2.87 0.65 -0.77
C THR A 79 -2.99 2.16 -0.93
N ILE A 80 -2.11 2.72 -1.75
CA ILE A 80 -2.07 4.14 -2.08
C ILE A 80 -2.31 4.26 -3.58
N SER A 81 -3.46 4.82 -3.96
CA SER A 81 -3.86 4.97 -5.35
C SER A 81 -4.86 6.11 -5.48
N CYS A 82 -4.59 7.07 -6.36
CA CYS A 82 -5.53 8.15 -6.62
C CYS A 82 -6.80 7.67 -7.32
N SER A 83 -6.67 6.83 -8.33
CA SER A 83 -7.82 6.31 -9.07
C SER A 83 -8.57 5.21 -8.32
N GLY A 84 -7.86 4.40 -7.55
CA GLY A 84 -8.38 3.18 -6.94
C GLY A 84 -8.77 2.08 -7.94
N THR A 85 -8.48 2.27 -9.23
CA THR A 85 -8.94 1.40 -10.32
C THR A 85 -7.82 0.63 -11.01
N SER A 86 -6.56 0.85 -10.64
CA SER A 86 -5.42 0.13 -11.23
C SER A 86 -5.55 -1.38 -11.01
N PRO A 87 -5.40 -2.21 -12.06
CA PRO A 87 -5.60 -3.66 -11.96
C PRO A 87 -4.72 -4.33 -10.91
N ASN A 88 -3.45 -3.91 -10.75
CA ASN A 88 -2.56 -4.47 -9.74
C ASN A 88 -3.01 -4.16 -8.31
N ILE A 89 -3.56 -2.98 -8.06
CA ILE A 89 -4.14 -2.59 -6.77
C ILE A 89 -5.40 -3.40 -6.48
N LYS A 90 -6.30 -3.51 -7.47
CA LYS A 90 -7.55 -4.29 -7.31
C LYS A 90 -7.29 -5.75 -7.02
N GLN A 91 -6.33 -6.37 -7.71
CA GLN A 91 -5.97 -7.77 -7.48
C GLN A 91 -5.39 -7.99 -6.08
N ALA A 92 -4.52 -7.10 -5.63
CA ALA A 92 -3.95 -7.15 -4.29
C ALA A 92 -5.03 -7.09 -3.21
N ILE A 93 -5.95 -6.11 -3.32
CA ILE A 93 -7.06 -5.94 -2.38
C ILE A 93 -8.00 -7.16 -2.40
N GLY A 94 -8.36 -7.64 -3.60
CA GLY A 94 -9.26 -8.79 -3.76
C GLY A 94 -8.71 -10.05 -3.09
N TRP A 95 -7.44 -10.35 -3.32
CA TRP A 95 -6.77 -11.49 -2.69
C TRP A 95 -6.65 -11.32 -1.17
N ALA A 96 -6.25 -10.14 -0.71
CA ALA A 96 -6.14 -9.86 0.71
C ALA A 96 -7.47 -10.09 1.44
N LYS A 97 -8.57 -9.61 0.88
CA LYS A 97 -9.92 -9.85 1.43
C LYS A 97 -10.30 -11.32 1.42
N TYR A 98 -9.97 -12.03 0.35
CA TYR A 98 -10.27 -13.46 0.22
C TYR A 98 -9.59 -14.30 1.30
N VAL A 99 -8.33 -14.00 1.64
CA VAL A 99 -7.57 -14.74 2.66
C VAL A 99 -7.71 -14.18 4.07
N GLY A 100 -8.47 -13.10 4.26
CA GLY A 100 -8.74 -12.50 5.57
C GLY A 100 -7.70 -11.50 6.07
N ILE A 101 -6.85 -10.99 5.19
CA ILE A 101 -5.91 -9.90 5.51
C ILE A 101 -6.68 -8.59 5.63
N LYS A 102 -6.46 -7.85 6.71
CA LYS A 102 -7.04 -6.50 6.88
C LYS A 102 -6.49 -5.56 5.82
N THR A 103 -7.34 -4.72 5.27
CA THR A 103 -6.96 -3.75 4.22
C THR A 103 -7.33 -2.35 4.61
N TYR A 104 -6.47 -1.40 4.24
CA TYR A 104 -6.75 0.03 4.33
C TYR A 104 -6.38 0.70 3.01
N GLN A 105 -7.31 1.42 2.42
CA GLN A 105 -7.10 2.16 1.17
C GLN A 105 -7.04 3.65 1.50
N PHE A 106 -6.01 4.33 1.01
CA PHE A 106 -5.97 5.78 1.06
C PHE A 106 -7.11 6.36 0.20
N GLU A 107 -7.56 7.57 0.54
CA GLU A 107 -8.63 8.26 -0.18
C GLU A 107 -8.37 8.23 -1.70
N THR A 108 -9.40 7.89 -2.47
CA THR A 108 -9.37 7.91 -3.94
C THR A 108 -10.14 9.10 -4.47
N PHE A 109 -10.01 9.37 -5.76
CA PHE A 109 -10.80 10.41 -6.42
C PHE A 109 -12.29 10.25 -6.19
N LYS A 110 -12.95 11.37 -5.92
CA LYS A 110 -14.41 11.47 -6.03
C LYS A 110 -14.79 11.63 -7.50
N LYS A 111 -16.07 11.37 -7.81
CA LYS A 111 -16.58 11.50 -9.17
C LYS A 111 -16.28 12.91 -9.72
N GLY A 112 -15.54 12.98 -10.83
CA GLY A 112 -15.16 14.22 -11.50
C GLY A 112 -13.79 14.78 -11.10
N ASP A 113 -13.15 14.30 -10.05
CA ASP A 113 -11.80 14.72 -9.67
C ASP A 113 -10.75 14.15 -10.62
N LYS A 114 -9.76 14.97 -10.98
CA LYS A 114 -8.65 14.60 -11.86
C LYS A 114 -7.31 15.21 -11.43
N ASP A 115 -7.27 15.92 -10.33
CA ASP A 115 -6.04 16.58 -9.85
C ASP A 115 -5.20 15.59 -9.03
N TYR A 116 -4.34 14.85 -9.75
CA TYR A 116 -3.42 13.90 -9.14
C TYR A 116 -2.48 14.55 -8.13
N GLY A 117 -1.92 15.71 -8.47
CA GLY A 117 -0.98 16.41 -7.58
C GLY A 117 -1.63 16.76 -6.24
N LEU A 118 -2.83 17.31 -6.26
CA LEU A 118 -3.54 17.67 -5.04
C LEU A 118 -3.84 16.45 -4.16
N LEU A 119 -4.26 15.33 -4.74
CA LEU A 119 -4.56 14.13 -3.96
C LEU A 119 -3.28 13.44 -3.47
N GLU A 120 -2.23 13.42 -4.27
CA GLU A 120 -0.91 12.91 -3.85
C GLU A 120 -0.34 13.72 -2.67
N ASP A 121 -0.50 15.04 -2.67
CA ASP A 121 -0.10 15.91 -1.55
C ASP A 121 -0.89 15.56 -0.27
N LYS A 122 -2.20 15.32 -0.39
CA LYS A 122 -3.02 14.86 0.74
C LYS A 122 -2.57 13.50 1.27
N HIS A 123 -2.22 12.57 0.37
CA HIS A 123 -1.67 11.28 0.77
C HIS A 123 -0.37 11.44 1.54
N LEU A 124 0.53 12.31 1.11
CA LEU A 124 1.79 12.58 1.80
C LEU A 124 1.56 13.23 3.17
N GLN A 125 0.62 14.17 3.27
CA GLN A 125 0.21 14.74 4.56
C GLN A 125 -0.30 13.66 5.53
N LEU A 126 -1.10 12.72 5.02
CA LEU A 126 -1.59 11.59 5.84
C LEU A 126 -0.43 10.72 6.33
N VAL A 127 0.58 10.46 5.51
CA VAL A 127 1.79 9.72 5.91
C VAL A 127 2.47 10.40 7.12
N HIS A 128 2.67 11.71 7.06
CA HIS A 128 3.24 12.46 8.19
C HIS A 128 2.37 12.38 9.45
N GLN A 129 1.05 12.51 9.32
CA GLN A 129 0.12 12.38 10.45
C GLN A 129 0.15 10.98 11.07
N ILE A 130 0.28 9.94 10.27
CA ILE A 130 0.45 8.56 10.75
C ILE A 130 1.71 8.44 11.60
N LYS A 131 2.84 8.96 11.11
CA LYS A 131 4.10 8.94 11.85
C LYS A 131 4.02 9.66 13.20
N GLU A 132 3.36 10.81 13.22
CA GLU A 132 3.19 11.60 14.45
C GLU A 132 2.28 10.90 15.47
N ALA A 133 1.28 10.15 15.01
CA ALA A 133 0.32 9.44 15.85
C ALA A 133 0.85 8.11 16.43
N LEU A 134 1.95 7.59 15.90
CA LEU A 134 2.63 6.37 16.35
C LEU A 134 3.70 6.67 17.39
#